data_2c428e6562f1306ff8614fe27e017713
#
_entry.id   2c428e6562f1306ff8614fe27e017713
#
_cell.length_a   1.000
_cell.length_b   1.000
_cell.length_c   1.000
_cell.angle_alpha   90.00
_cell.angle_beta   90.00
_cell.angle_gamma   90.00
#
_symmetry.space_group_name_H-M   'P 1'
#
loop_
_entity.id
_entity.type
_entity.pdbx_description
1 polymer ?
#
loop_
_entity_poly.entity_id
_entity_poly.type
_entity_poly.pdbx_seq_one_letter_code
_entity_poly.pdbx_strand_id
1 'polypeptide(L)'
;MKQVCVLGNGQLGRMLRQAGEPLGIAVWPVGLDAEPAAVPFQQSVITAEIERWPETALTRELARHPAFVNRDVFPIIADRLTQKQLFDKLHLPTAPWQLLADRSEWPAVFDRLGELAIVKRRTGGYDGRGQWRLRADETEQLPAECYGECIVEQGINFSGEVSLVGARGFDGSTVFYPLTHNLHQDGILRTSVAFPQANAQQQAQAEEMLSAIMQELGYVGVMAMECFVTPQGLLINELAPRVHNSGHWTQNGASISQFELHLRAITDLPLPQPVVNNPSVMINLIGSDVNYDWLKLPLVHLHWYDKEVRPGRKVGHLNLTDSDTSRLTATLEALIPLLPPKYASGVIWAQSKFG
;
A
#
# COMPACT_ATOMS: atom_id res chain seq x y z
N MET A 1 22.81 -19.92 1.27
CA MET A 1 22.01 -18.79 1.79
C MET A 1 21.13 -18.30 0.66
N LYS A 2 19.82 -18.17 0.86
CA LYS A 2 18.94 -17.58 -0.16
C LYS A 2 19.27 -16.10 -0.33
N GLN A 3 19.24 -15.62 -1.57
CA GLN A 3 19.49 -14.22 -1.89
C GLN A 3 18.27 -13.62 -2.59
N VAL A 4 17.97 -12.36 -2.29
CA VAL A 4 16.86 -11.60 -2.87
C VAL A 4 17.39 -10.26 -3.36
N CYS A 5 17.20 -9.95 -4.63
CA CYS A 5 17.36 -8.60 -5.17
C CYS A 5 16.02 -7.88 -5.16
N VAL A 6 15.99 -6.68 -4.64
CA VAL A 6 14.81 -5.82 -4.64
C VAL A 6 15.06 -4.66 -5.60
N LEU A 7 14.28 -4.57 -6.66
CA LEU A 7 14.34 -3.45 -7.58
C LEU A 7 13.74 -2.21 -6.91
N GLY A 8 14.60 -1.25 -6.63
CA GLY A 8 14.36 -0.10 -5.78
C GLY A 8 15.21 -0.15 -4.51
N ASN A 9 15.65 1.01 -4.04
CA ASN A 9 16.47 1.17 -2.82
C ASN A 9 15.85 2.16 -1.84
N GLY A 10 14.53 2.24 -1.83
CA GLY A 10 13.76 3.07 -0.91
C GLY A 10 13.54 2.43 0.47
N GLN A 11 12.57 2.97 1.22
CA GLN A 11 12.28 2.48 2.58
C GLN A 11 11.75 1.03 2.60
N LEU A 12 11.00 0.60 1.57
CA LEU A 12 10.45 -0.74 1.56
C LEU A 12 11.55 -1.78 1.36
N GLY A 13 12.48 -1.53 0.44
CA GLY A 13 13.67 -2.36 0.24
C GLY A 13 14.54 -2.45 1.50
N ARG A 14 14.73 -1.31 2.21
CA ARG A 14 15.43 -1.28 3.50
C ARG A 14 14.74 -2.17 4.54
N MET A 15 13.41 -2.07 4.70
CA MET A 15 12.66 -2.87 5.66
C MET A 15 12.61 -4.35 5.28
N LEU A 16 12.57 -4.68 3.98
CA LEU A 16 12.75 -6.05 3.50
C LEU A 16 14.12 -6.60 3.90
N ARG A 17 15.19 -5.83 3.73
CA ARG A 17 16.53 -6.25 4.15
C ARG A 17 16.59 -6.51 5.65
N GLN A 18 16.06 -5.61 6.48
CA GLN A 18 16.00 -5.81 7.92
C GLN A 18 15.23 -7.08 8.31
N ALA A 19 14.12 -7.37 7.64
CA ALA A 19 13.33 -8.58 7.88
C ALA A 19 14.02 -9.86 7.40
N GLY A 20 14.90 -9.78 6.42
CA GLY A 20 15.66 -10.93 5.90
C GLY A 20 16.81 -11.38 6.81
N GLU A 21 17.41 -10.47 7.56
CA GLU A 21 18.59 -10.74 8.39
C GLU A 21 18.37 -11.90 9.39
N PRO A 22 17.28 -11.94 10.21
CA PRO A 22 17.03 -13.03 11.13
C PRO A 22 16.76 -14.38 10.44
N LEU A 23 16.30 -14.36 9.18
CA LEU A 23 16.05 -15.56 8.39
C LEU A 23 17.29 -16.08 7.66
N GLY A 24 18.42 -15.40 7.75
CA GLY A 24 19.61 -15.71 6.96
C GLY A 24 19.43 -15.49 5.46
N ILE A 25 18.51 -14.61 5.06
CA ILE A 25 18.28 -14.19 3.68
C ILE A 25 19.05 -12.91 3.41
N ALA A 26 19.98 -12.95 2.49
CA ALA A 26 20.69 -11.76 2.03
C ALA A 26 19.80 -10.96 1.07
N VAL A 27 19.31 -9.79 1.50
CA VAL A 27 18.45 -8.92 0.70
C VAL A 27 19.23 -7.72 0.20
N TRP A 28 19.19 -7.51 -1.12
CA TRP A 28 19.92 -6.47 -1.85
C TRP A 28 18.94 -5.49 -2.50
N PRO A 29 18.55 -4.39 -1.81
CA PRO A 29 17.87 -3.27 -2.46
C PRO A 29 18.81 -2.59 -3.44
N VAL A 30 18.39 -2.42 -4.70
CA VAL A 30 19.23 -1.89 -5.78
C VAL A 30 18.61 -0.64 -6.38
N GLY A 31 19.43 0.39 -6.56
CA GLY A 31 19.03 1.59 -7.28
C GLY A 31 18.76 1.27 -8.76
N LEU A 32 17.85 2.04 -9.37
CA LEU A 32 17.46 1.82 -10.76
C LEU A 32 18.57 2.09 -11.78
N ASP A 33 19.56 2.85 -11.38
CA ASP A 33 20.74 3.27 -12.13
C ASP A 33 22.01 2.48 -11.77
N ALA A 34 21.89 1.45 -10.93
CA ALA A 34 23.03 0.61 -10.56
C ALA A 34 23.58 -0.14 -11.79
N GLU A 35 24.91 -0.32 -11.82
CA GLU A 35 25.55 -1.13 -12.85
C GLU A 35 25.17 -2.61 -12.69
N PRO A 36 24.66 -3.30 -13.72
CA PRO A 36 24.24 -4.69 -13.63
C PRO A 36 25.31 -5.62 -13.06
N ALA A 37 26.57 -5.41 -13.41
CA ALA A 37 27.69 -6.22 -12.92
C ALA A 37 27.92 -6.13 -11.40
N ALA A 38 27.43 -5.06 -10.76
CA ALA A 38 27.54 -4.87 -9.32
C ALA A 38 26.40 -5.53 -8.52
N VAL A 39 25.39 -6.09 -9.20
CA VAL A 39 24.19 -6.65 -8.58
C VAL A 39 24.24 -8.18 -8.61
N PRO A 40 24.09 -8.88 -7.47
CA PRO A 40 24.19 -10.35 -7.41
C PRO A 40 22.91 -11.05 -7.89
N PHE A 41 22.29 -10.60 -8.98
CA PHE A 41 20.97 -11.09 -9.41
C PHE A 41 21.01 -12.51 -10.00
N GLN A 42 22.15 -12.98 -10.52
CA GLN A 42 22.28 -14.32 -11.12
C GLN A 42 21.95 -15.47 -10.17
N GLN A 43 22.11 -15.25 -8.86
CA GLN A 43 21.84 -16.23 -7.81
C GLN A 43 20.67 -15.83 -6.90
N SER A 44 19.95 -14.79 -7.26
CA SER A 44 18.90 -14.19 -6.44
C SER A 44 17.52 -14.48 -7.00
N VAL A 45 16.54 -14.59 -6.08
CA VAL A 45 15.16 -14.30 -6.41
C VAL A 45 15.03 -12.79 -6.56
N ILE A 46 14.29 -12.32 -7.54
CA ILE A 46 14.12 -10.90 -7.82
C ILE A 46 12.68 -10.48 -7.51
N THR A 47 12.53 -9.38 -6.80
CA THR A 47 11.25 -8.70 -6.52
C THR A 47 11.42 -7.20 -6.71
N ALA A 48 10.35 -6.42 -6.53
CA ALA A 48 10.40 -4.97 -6.61
C ALA A 48 9.66 -4.32 -5.43
N GLU A 49 10.15 -3.15 -5.00
CA GLU A 49 9.45 -2.28 -4.03
C GLU A 49 8.66 -1.17 -4.71
N ILE A 50 8.74 -1.07 -6.02
CA ILE A 50 8.07 -0.09 -6.88
C ILE A 50 7.27 -0.85 -7.95
N GLU A 51 6.25 -0.22 -8.50
CA GLU A 51 5.34 -0.85 -9.47
C GLU A 51 5.73 -0.53 -10.92
N ARG A 52 6.46 0.55 -11.11
CA ARG A 52 6.93 1.05 -12.40
C ARG A 52 8.34 1.59 -12.28
N TRP A 53 9.14 1.32 -13.28
CA TRP A 53 10.54 1.76 -13.33
C TRP A 53 10.92 2.28 -14.73
N PRO A 54 11.88 3.22 -14.83
CA PRO A 54 12.42 3.66 -16.09
C PRO A 54 13.22 2.52 -16.76
N GLU A 55 13.39 2.62 -18.06
CA GLU A 55 14.22 1.71 -18.81
C GLU A 55 15.70 2.09 -18.64
N THR A 56 16.45 1.29 -17.87
CA THR A 56 17.90 1.40 -17.66
C THR A 56 18.58 0.09 -18.08
N ALA A 57 19.91 0.04 -18.09
CA ALA A 57 20.65 -1.20 -18.32
C ALA A 57 20.23 -2.28 -17.33
N LEU A 58 20.19 -1.94 -16.03
CA LEU A 58 19.79 -2.86 -14.97
C LEU A 58 18.35 -3.33 -15.13
N THR A 59 17.39 -2.41 -15.30
CA THR A 59 15.97 -2.77 -15.34
C THR A 59 15.63 -3.63 -16.56
N ARG A 60 16.32 -3.44 -17.69
CA ARG A 60 16.19 -4.32 -18.86
C ARG A 60 16.65 -5.77 -18.60
N GLU A 61 17.74 -5.93 -17.87
CA GLU A 61 18.24 -7.26 -17.50
C GLU A 61 17.31 -7.93 -16.47
N LEU A 62 16.96 -7.21 -15.40
CA LEU A 62 16.08 -7.75 -14.35
C LEU A 62 14.69 -8.10 -14.90
N ALA A 63 14.08 -7.23 -15.72
CA ALA A 63 12.76 -7.47 -16.30
C ALA A 63 12.69 -8.73 -17.21
N ARG A 64 13.81 -9.23 -17.69
CA ARG A 64 13.90 -10.45 -18.51
C ARG A 64 14.36 -11.67 -17.70
N HIS A 65 14.81 -11.45 -16.46
CA HIS A 65 15.39 -12.53 -15.67
C HIS A 65 14.31 -13.53 -15.21
N PRO A 66 14.52 -14.85 -15.40
CA PRO A 66 13.49 -15.85 -15.06
C PRO A 66 13.16 -15.92 -13.56
N ALA A 67 14.08 -15.49 -12.69
CA ALA A 67 13.87 -15.44 -11.25
C ALA A 67 13.15 -14.18 -10.77
N PHE A 68 12.70 -13.29 -11.68
CA PHE A 68 11.89 -12.13 -11.31
C PHE A 68 10.44 -12.57 -11.07
N VAL A 69 10.12 -12.72 -9.80
CA VAL A 69 8.78 -13.12 -9.34
C VAL A 69 7.77 -12.01 -9.67
N ASN A 70 6.63 -12.39 -10.23
CA ASN A 70 5.54 -11.49 -10.64
C ASN A 70 5.91 -10.49 -11.75
N ARG A 71 6.97 -10.74 -12.52
CA ARG A 71 7.42 -9.88 -13.62
C ARG A 71 6.26 -9.38 -14.50
N ASP A 72 5.37 -10.30 -14.89
CA ASP A 72 4.26 -10.02 -15.79
C ASP A 72 3.02 -9.43 -15.08
N VAL A 73 3.03 -9.39 -13.74
CA VAL A 73 1.96 -8.81 -12.93
C VAL A 73 2.13 -7.30 -12.74
N PHE A 74 3.36 -6.83 -12.56
CA PHE A 74 3.63 -5.42 -12.31
C PHE A 74 3.03 -4.49 -13.37
N PRO A 75 3.16 -4.75 -14.69
CA PRO A 75 2.55 -3.89 -15.70
C PRO A 75 1.02 -3.84 -15.64
N ILE A 76 0.37 -4.96 -15.25
CA ILE A 76 -1.09 -5.04 -15.13
C ILE A 76 -1.59 -4.15 -13.99
N ILE A 77 -0.88 -4.18 -12.85
CA ILE A 77 -1.30 -3.43 -11.66
C ILE A 77 -0.86 -1.95 -11.75
N ALA A 78 0.27 -1.66 -12.37
CA ALA A 78 0.80 -0.29 -12.48
C ALA A 78 -0.04 0.63 -13.37
N ASP A 79 -0.89 0.09 -14.25
CA ASP A 79 -1.82 0.84 -15.09
C ASP A 79 -3.25 0.70 -14.55
N ARG A 80 -3.86 1.80 -14.12
CA ARG A 80 -5.24 1.80 -13.58
C ARG A 80 -6.28 1.27 -14.57
N LEU A 81 -6.05 1.43 -15.89
CA LEU A 81 -6.94 0.88 -16.89
C LEU A 81 -6.96 -0.65 -16.84
N THR A 82 -5.79 -1.28 -16.89
CA THR A 82 -5.67 -2.75 -16.85
C THR A 82 -6.08 -3.31 -15.50
N GLN A 83 -5.82 -2.57 -14.42
CA GLN A 83 -6.28 -2.93 -13.08
C GLN A 83 -7.82 -2.93 -12.98
N LYS A 84 -8.50 -1.91 -13.54
CA LYS A 84 -9.97 -1.86 -13.58
C LYS A 84 -10.56 -2.95 -14.48
N GLN A 85 -9.95 -3.21 -15.63
CA GLN A 85 -10.34 -4.32 -16.51
C GLN A 85 -10.22 -5.69 -15.80
N LEU A 86 -9.20 -5.86 -14.94
CA LEU A 86 -9.06 -7.06 -14.10
C LEU A 86 -10.24 -7.19 -13.12
N PHE A 87 -10.65 -6.09 -12.47
CA PHE A 87 -11.81 -6.11 -11.57
C PHE A 87 -13.10 -6.46 -12.31
N ASP A 88 -13.32 -5.88 -13.48
CA ASP A 88 -14.49 -6.19 -14.33
C ASP A 88 -14.49 -7.66 -14.77
N LYS A 89 -13.33 -8.18 -15.20
CA LYS A 89 -13.16 -9.60 -15.58
C LYS A 89 -13.52 -10.55 -14.44
N LEU A 90 -13.16 -10.21 -13.23
CA LEU A 90 -13.40 -11.00 -12.03
C LEU A 90 -14.76 -10.68 -11.36
N HIS A 91 -15.55 -9.77 -11.92
CA HIS A 91 -16.80 -9.27 -11.36
C HIS A 91 -16.67 -8.73 -9.93
N LEU A 92 -15.54 -8.09 -9.63
CA LEU A 92 -15.25 -7.53 -8.32
C LEU A 92 -15.79 -6.11 -8.18
N PRO A 93 -16.32 -5.74 -7.00
CA PRO A 93 -16.92 -4.42 -6.77
C PRO A 93 -15.84 -3.33 -6.74
N THR A 94 -16.01 -2.33 -7.58
CA THR A 94 -15.20 -1.11 -7.65
C THR A 94 -16.08 0.07 -8.04
N ALA A 95 -15.61 1.30 -7.86
CA ALA A 95 -16.34 2.47 -8.33
C ALA A 95 -16.63 2.35 -9.84
N PRO A 96 -17.85 2.66 -10.32
CA PRO A 96 -18.12 2.75 -11.74
C PRO A 96 -17.10 3.65 -12.46
N TRP A 97 -16.60 3.21 -13.60
CA TRP A 97 -15.46 3.84 -14.26
C TRP A 97 -15.53 3.74 -15.78
N GLN A 98 -14.74 4.56 -16.47
CA GLN A 98 -14.45 4.41 -17.89
C GLN A 98 -13.10 5.05 -18.25
N LEU A 99 -12.57 4.75 -19.44
CA LEU A 99 -11.49 5.51 -20.04
C LEU A 99 -12.01 6.89 -20.42
N LEU A 100 -11.25 7.94 -20.17
CA LEU A 100 -11.56 9.29 -20.64
C LEU A 100 -10.69 9.59 -21.87
N ALA A 101 -11.20 9.24 -23.04
CA ALA A 101 -10.43 9.32 -24.27
C ALA A 101 -10.44 10.73 -24.90
N ASP A 102 -11.56 11.45 -24.79
CA ASP A 102 -11.73 12.75 -25.42
C ASP A 102 -12.58 13.70 -24.58
N ARG A 103 -12.36 15.00 -24.76
CA ARG A 103 -13.10 16.05 -24.06
C ARG A 103 -14.61 16.05 -24.36
N SER A 104 -15.01 15.64 -25.55
CA SER A 104 -16.42 15.56 -25.93
C SER A 104 -17.21 14.51 -25.14
N GLU A 105 -16.55 13.62 -24.41
CA GLU A 105 -17.18 12.57 -23.62
C GLU A 105 -17.79 13.07 -22.29
N TRP A 106 -17.45 14.27 -21.82
CA TRP A 106 -17.89 14.76 -20.52
C TRP A 106 -19.41 14.70 -20.27
N PRO A 107 -20.29 15.05 -21.22
CA PRO A 107 -21.73 14.91 -20.97
C PRO A 107 -22.12 13.47 -20.66
N ALA A 108 -21.62 12.51 -21.43
CA ALA A 108 -21.89 11.07 -21.20
C ALA A 108 -21.26 10.55 -19.91
N VAL A 109 -20.09 11.08 -19.51
CA VAL A 109 -19.44 10.76 -18.23
C VAL A 109 -20.35 11.15 -17.06
N PHE A 110 -20.86 12.39 -17.03
CA PHE A 110 -21.73 12.85 -15.94
C PHE A 110 -23.11 12.18 -15.95
N ASP A 111 -23.67 11.87 -17.13
CA ASP A 111 -24.91 11.10 -17.23
C ASP A 111 -24.75 9.70 -16.64
N ARG A 112 -23.58 9.07 -16.82
CA ARG A 112 -23.32 7.70 -16.33
C ARG A 112 -22.80 7.66 -14.91
N LEU A 113 -21.88 8.53 -14.53
CA LEU A 113 -21.13 8.48 -13.28
C LEU A 113 -21.65 9.45 -12.21
N GLY A 114 -22.62 10.32 -12.56
CA GLY A 114 -23.21 11.28 -11.64
C GLY A 114 -22.42 12.59 -11.52
N GLU A 115 -22.73 13.40 -10.52
CA GLU A 115 -22.31 14.81 -10.42
C GLU A 115 -20.82 15.03 -10.12
N LEU A 116 -20.13 14.01 -9.59
CA LEU A 116 -18.72 14.10 -9.20
C LEU A 116 -17.90 13.03 -9.91
N ALA A 117 -16.98 13.48 -10.75
CA ALA A 117 -16.03 12.66 -11.46
C ALA A 117 -14.64 12.71 -10.75
N ILE A 118 -14.06 11.54 -10.55
CA ILE A 118 -12.67 11.40 -10.08
C ILE A 118 -11.81 10.95 -11.24
N VAL A 119 -11.04 11.87 -11.81
CA VAL A 119 -10.11 11.57 -12.90
C VAL A 119 -8.78 11.12 -12.29
N LYS A 120 -8.24 10.01 -12.78
CA LYS A 120 -6.95 9.48 -12.34
C LYS A 120 -6.07 9.17 -13.54
N ARG A 121 -4.82 9.61 -13.51
CA ARG A 121 -3.83 9.16 -14.50
C ARG A 121 -3.72 7.65 -14.44
N ARG A 122 -3.64 7.01 -15.60
CA ARG A 122 -3.48 5.56 -15.71
C ARG A 122 -2.20 5.09 -15.01
N THR A 123 -1.11 5.82 -15.19
CA THR A 123 0.21 5.46 -14.64
C THR A 123 0.86 6.63 -13.92
N GLY A 124 1.74 6.35 -12.95
CA GLY A 124 2.60 7.35 -12.30
C GLY A 124 1.92 8.24 -11.26
N GLY A 125 0.63 8.05 -10.97
CA GLY A 125 -0.07 8.74 -9.87
C GLY A 125 0.18 8.03 -8.53
N TYR A 126 0.54 8.78 -7.49
CA TYR A 126 0.72 8.30 -6.12
C TYR A 126 0.49 9.44 -5.13
N ASP A 127 0.09 9.11 -3.91
CA ASP A 127 -0.14 10.08 -2.82
C ASP A 127 -0.99 11.29 -3.30
N GLY A 128 -2.12 11.03 -4.01
CA GLY A 128 -3.04 12.05 -4.53
C GLY A 128 -2.55 12.81 -5.78
N ARG A 129 -1.34 12.57 -6.27
CA ARG A 129 -0.83 13.18 -7.49
C ARG A 129 -1.43 12.53 -8.74
N GLY A 130 -1.70 13.34 -9.77
CA GLY A 130 -2.32 12.86 -11.00
C GLY A 130 -3.79 12.44 -10.80
N GLN A 131 -4.47 13.09 -9.87
CA GLN A 131 -5.89 12.91 -9.59
C GLN A 131 -6.60 14.27 -9.54
N TRP A 132 -7.78 14.35 -10.13
CA TRP A 132 -8.64 15.54 -10.14
C TRP A 132 -10.05 15.15 -9.70
N ARG A 133 -10.68 16.03 -8.94
CA ARG A 133 -12.08 15.93 -8.55
C ARG A 133 -12.83 17.02 -9.30
N LEU A 134 -13.71 16.64 -10.22
CA LEU A 134 -14.33 17.58 -11.15
C LEU A 134 -15.85 17.43 -11.16
N ARG A 135 -16.53 18.57 -11.21
CA ARG A 135 -17.95 18.68 -11.56
C ARG A 135 -18.10 19.12 -13.01
N ALA A 136 -19.33 19.14 -13.51
CA ALA A 136 -19.59 19.44 -14.93
C ALA A 136 -19.08 20.83 -15.38
N ASP A 137 -19.10 21.81 -14.49
CA ASP A 137 -18.62 23.18 -14.72
C ASP A 137 -17.10 23.35 -14.48
N GLU A 138 -16.41 22.31 -14.06
CA GLU A 138 -14.97 22.33 -13.72
C GLU A 138 -14.09 21.56 -14.72
N THR A 139 -14.66 20.98 -15.76
CA THR A 139 -13.96 20.10 -16.71
C THR A 139 -12.81 20.78 -17.45
N GLU A 140 -12.87 22.11 -17.57
CA GLU A 140 -11.79 22.95 -18.12
C GLU A 140 -10.50 22.92 -17.29
N GLN A 141 -10.58 22.50 -16.02
CA GLN A 141 -9.40 22.40 -15.15
C GLN A 141 -8.56 21.15 -15.48
N LEU A 142 -9.11 20.18 -16.24
CA LEU A 142 -8.35 19.01 -16.64
C LEU A 142 -7.36 19.37 -17.75
N PRO A 143 -6.05 19.14 -17.56
CA PRO A 143 -5.05 19.36 -18.60
C PRO A 143 -5.32 18.55 -19.87
N ALA A 144 -5.09 19.14 -21.04
CA ALA A 144 -5.38 18.49 -22.32
C ALA A 144 -4.64 17.16 -22.53
N GLU A 145 -3.45 17.03 -21.98
CA GLU A 145 -2.64 15.79 -22.03
C GLU A 145 -3.20 14.65 -21.19
N CYS A 146 -4.26 14.87 -20.42
CA CYS A 146 -4.91 13.83 -19.63
C CYS A 146 -5.89 12.99 -20.47
N TYR A 147 -6.40 13.50 -21.57
CA TYR A 147 -7.31 12.75 -22.42
C TYR A 147 -6.57 11.60 -23.15
N GLY A 148 -7.12 10.39 -23.06
CA GLY A 148 -6.47 9.15 -23.48
C GLY A 148 -5.52 8.53 -22.44
N GLU A 149 -5.02 9.35 -21.50
CA GLU A 149 -4.05 8.93 -20.45
C GLU A 149 -4.66 8.83 -19.04
N CYS A 150 -5.98 8.98 -18.94
CA CYS A 150 -6.70 8.93 -17.66
C CYS A 150 -7.91 7.99 -17.73
N ILE A 151 -8.24 7.40 -16.58
CA ILE A 151 -9.58 6.87 -16.33
C ILE A 151 -10.38 7.90 -15.55
N VAL A 152 -11.69 7.81 -15.63
CA VAL A 152 -12.62 8.57 -14.81
C VAL A 152 -13.51 7.61 -14.02
N GLU A 153 -13.65 7.88 -12.73
CA GLU A 153 -14.46 7.10 -11.80
C GLU A 153 -15.56 7.96 -11.21
N GLN A 154 -16.65 7.33 -10.80
CA GLN A 154 -17.68 7.96 -9.98
C GLN A 154 -17.09 8.37 -8.63
N GLY A 155 -17.40 9.57 -8.16
CA GLY A 155 -17.14 9.99 -6.78
C GLY A 155 -18.00 9.19 -5.82
N ILE A 156 -17.38 8.37 -4.98
CA ILE A 156 -18.07 7.48 -4.04
C ILE A 156 -18.23 8.19 -2.69
N ASN A 157 -19.44 8.09 -2.11
CA ASN A 157 -19.67 8.41 -0.71
C ASN A 157 -19.34 7.18 0.15
N PHE A 158 -18.37 7.32 1.03
CA PHE A 158 -17.89 6.23 1.89
C PHE A 158 -17.79 6.70 3.34
N SER A 159 -17.95 5.77 4.27
CA SER A 159 -17.85 6.02 5.72
C SER A 159 -16.43 5.86 6.26
N GLY A 160 -15.53 5.25 5.49
CA GLY A 160 -14.14 5.02 5.87
C GLY A 160 -13.36 4.32 4.78
N GLU A 161 -12.06 4.25 4.99
CA GLU A 161 -11.13 3.54 4.11
C GLU A 161 -10.49 2.41 4.90
N VAL A 162 -10.40 1.24 4.26
CA VAL A 162 -9.72 0.06 4.83
C VAL A 162 -8.76 -0.53 3.81
N SER A 163 -7.78 -1.27 4.29
CA SER A 163 -6.92 -2.07 3.43
C SER A 163 -6.78 -3.48 3.97
N LEU A 164 -6.68 -4.44 3.05
CA LEU A 164 -6.29 -5.81 3.34
C LEU A 164 -4.87 -6.05 2.80
N VAL A 165 -4.00 -6.53 3.66
CA VAL A 165 -2.68 -7.03 3.28
C VAL A 165 -2.70 -8.55 3.40
N GLY A 166 -2.36 -9.23 2.31
CA GLY A 166 -2.29 -10.69 2.27
C GLY A 166 -1.05 -11.17 1.52
N ALA A 167 -0.73 -12.44 1.66
CA ALA A 167 0.34 -13.09 0.91
C ALA A 167 -0.13 -14.39 0.30
N ARG A 168 0.46 -14.73 -0.85
CA ARG A 168 0.24 -16.01 -1.54
C ARG A 168 1.58 -16.68 -1.82
N GLY A 169 1.65 -17.99 -1.54
CA GLY A 169 2.81 -18.84 -1.82
C GLY A 169 2.81 -19.41 -3.23
N PHE A 170 3.90 -20.07 -3.60
CA PHE A 170 4.00 -20.83 -4.87
C PHE A 170 3.02 -21.99 -4.93
N ASP A 171 2.67 -22.58 -3.80
CA ASP A 171 1.67 -23.65 -3.68
C ASP A 171 0.21 -23.17 -3.81
N GLY A 172 0.03 -21.85 -3.93
CA GLY A 172 -1.29 -21.22 -4.02
C GLY A 172 -1.95 -20.93 -2.67
N SER A 173 -1.35 -21.33 -1.55
CA SER A 173 -1.87 -20.99 -0.22
C SER A 173 -1.86 -19.49 0.02
N THR A 174 -2.89 -18.98 0.72
CA THR A 174 -3.03 -17.56 1.05
C THR A 174 -3.17 -17.36 2.55
N VAL A 175 -2.61 -16.28 3.05
CA VAL A 175 -2.75 -15.82 4.44
C VAL A 175 -3.00 -14.32 4.46
N PHE A 176 -3.73 -13.84 5.47
CA PHE A 176 -4.15 -12.44 5.53
C PHE A 176 -3.95 -11.84 6.91
N TYR A 177 -3.69 -10.54 6.93
CA TYR A 177 -3.80 -9.74 8.15
C TYR A 177 -5.25 -9.28 8.36
N PRO A 178 -5.63 -8.86 9.57
CA PRO A 178 -6.90 -8.18 9.77
C PRO A 178 -7.00 -6.91 8.90
N LEU A 179 -8.22 -6.58 8.48
CA LEU A 179 -8.50 -5.30 7.83
C LEU A 179 -7.98 -4.15 8.69
N THR A 180 -7.28 -3.24 8.03
CA THR A 180 -6.68 -2.06 8.65
C THR A 180 -7.48 -0.83 8.25
N HIS A 181 -7.96 -0.06 9.24
CA HIS A 181 -8.58 1.24 9.02
C HIS A 181 -7.53 2.28 8.69
N ASN A 182 -7.79 3.10 7.69
CA ASN A 182 -6.84 4.09 7.18
C ASN A 182 -7.44 5.49 7.19
N LEU A 183 -6.61 6.46 7.55
CA LEU A 183 -6.92 7.88 7.39
C LEU A 183 -5.97 8.47 6.36
N HIS A 184 -6.54 8.88 5.22
CA HIS A 184 -5.83 9.70 4.24
C HIS A 184 -6.21 11.17 4.41
N GLN A 185 -5.21 12.05 4.25
CA GLN A 185 -5.41 13.50 4.16
C GLN A 185 -4.56 14.01 3.00
N ASP A 186 -5.16 14.80 2.12
CA ASP A 186 -4.54 15.28 0.89
C ASP A 186 -3.95 14.14 0.02
N GLY A 187 -4.64 12.98 -0.01
CA GLY A 187 -4.23 11.79 -0.74
C GLY A 187 -3.06 11.02 -0.11
N ILE A 188 -2.56 11.43 1.05
CA ILE A 188 -1.44 10.78 1.74
C ILE A 188 -1.94 10.04 2.98
N LEU A 189 -1.60 8.76 3.11
CA LEU A 189 -1.89 7.98 4.31
C LEU A 189 -1.19 8.59 5.53
N ARG A 190 -1.97 9.00 6.53
CA ARG A 190 -1.48 9.61 7.78
C ARG A 190 -1.37 8.60 8.89
N THR A 191 -2.44 7.83 9.10
CA THR A 191 -2.57 6.94 10.25
C THR A 191 -3.30 5.68 9.84
N SER A 192 -2.89 4.54 10.37
CA SER A 192 -3.56 3.26 10.23
C SER A 192 -3.84 2.66 11.59
N VAL A 193 -5.00 2.02 11.75
CA VAL A 193 -5.37 1.30 12.98
C VAL A 193 -5.85 -0.10 12.61
N ALA A 194 -5.23 -1.10 13.22
CA ALA A 194 -5.57 -2.51 13.05
C ALA A 194 -6.02 -3.12 14.39
N PHE A 195 -7.01 -3.99 14.33
CA PHE A 195 -7.50 -4.75 15.48
C PHE A 195 -7.24 -6.23 15.29
N PRO A 196 -7.11 -7.02 16.38
CA PRO A 196 -6.98 -8.48 16.29
C PRO A 196 -8.15 -9.14 15.54
N GLN A 197 -9.34 -8.55 15.67
CA GLN A 197 -10.56 -8.99 15.00
C GLN A 197 -11.16 -7.81 14.24
N ALA A 198 -11.26 -7.94 12.93
CA ALA A 198 -12.01 -7.03 12.09
C ALA A 198 -13.50 -7.41 12.07
N ASN A 199 -14.32 -6.56 11.42
CA ASN A 199 -15.69 -6.95 11.09
C ASN A 199 -15.65 -8.21 10.21
N ALA A 200 -16.23 -9.32 10.72
CA ALA A 200 -16.10 -10.64 10.10
C ALA A 200 -16.64 -10.69 8.66
N GLN A 201 -17.73 -9.96 8.37
CA GLN A 201 -18.31 -9.91 7.04
C GLN A 201 -17.41 -9.14 6.06
N GLN A 202 -16.89 -7.99 6.48
CA GLN A 202 -15.98 -7.20 5.64
C GLN A 202 -14.64 -7.91 5.45
N GLN A 203 -14.12 -8.58 6.49
CA GLN A 203 -12.91 -9.38 6.40
C GLN A 203 -13.05 -10.50 5.37
N ALA A 204 -14.12 -11.29 5.46
CA ALA A 204 -14.39 -12.37 4.53
C ALA A 204 -14.54 -11.86 3.08
N GLN A 205 -15.28 -10.76 2.88
CA GLN A 205 -15.43 -10.14 1.56
C GLN A 205 -14.05 -9.71 1.00
N ALA A 206 -13.22 -9.06 1.81
CA ALA A 206 -11.91 -8.59 1.39
C ALA A 206 -10.96 -9.75 1.05
N GLU A 207 -10.96 -10.81 1.87
CA GLU A 207 -10.14 -12.01 1.64
C GLU A 207 -10.55 -12.74 0.35
N GLU A 208 -11.85 -12.87 0.09
CA GLU A 208 -12.36 -13.45 -1.15
C GLU A 208 -11.90 -12.66 -2.37
N MET A 209 -12.08 -11.34 -2.34
CA MET A 209 -11.67 -10.44 -3.44
C MET A 209 -10.16 -10.53 -3.69
N LEU A 210 -9.33 -10.40 -2.66
CA LEU A 210 -7.88 -10.41 -2.81
C LEU A 210 -7.36 -11.80 -3.22
N SER A 211 -7.96 -12.89 -2.71
CA SER A 211 -7.64 -14.25 -3.14
C SER A 211 -7.91 -14.45 -4.63
N ALA A 212 -9.08 -14.01 -5.12
CA ALA A 212 -9.43 -14.11 -6.53
C ALA A 212 -8.43 -13.36 -7.43
N ILE A 213 -8.03 -12.16 -7.02
CA ILE A 213 -7.04 -11.34 -7.75
C ILE A 213 -5.68 -12.04 -7.78
N MET A 214 -5.17 -12.47 -6.61
CA MET A 214 -3.86 -13.12 -6.54
C MET A 214 -3.84 -14.46 -7.29
N GLN A 215 -4.95 -15.19 -7.28
CA GLN A 215 -5.08 -16.45 -8.04
C GLN A 215 -5.09 -16.20 -9.54
N GLU A 216 -5.89 -15.26 -10.03
CA GLU A 216 -5.97 -14.91 -11.46
C GLU A 216 -4.63 -14.47 -12.03
N LEU A 217 -3.87 -13.71 -11.24
CA LEU A 217 -2.55 -13.21 -11.64
C LEU A 217 -1.41 -14.24 -11.43
N GLY A 218 -1.68 -15.38 -10.79
CA GLY A 218 -0.61 -16.28 -10.36
C GLY A 218 0.41 -15.61 -9.44
N TYR A 219 -0.05 -14.57 -8.69
CA TYR A 219 0.82 -13.74 -7.85
C TYR A 219 1.47 -14.54 -6.73
N VAL A 220 2.74 -14.24 -6.42
CA VAL A 220 3.47 -14.80 -5.27
C VAL A 220 4.11 -13.67 -4.47
N GLY A 221 3.85 -13.63 -3.18
CA GLY A 221 4.33 -12.55 -2.31
C GLY A 221 3.19 -11.81 -1.61
N VAL A 222 3.51 -10.69 -1.00
CA VAL A 222 2.54 -9.79 -0.35
C VAL A 222 1.92 -8.86 -1.37
N MET A 223 0.60 -8.74 -1.32
CA MET A 223 -0.20 -7.75 -2.06
C MET A 223 -1.09 -7.01 -1.07
N ALA A 224 -1.31 -5.74 -1.30
CA ALA A 224 -2.28 -4.93 -0.57
C ALA A 224 -3.43 -4.51 -1.49
N MET A 225 -4.63 -4.48 -0.94
CA MET A 225 -5.85 -4.00 -1.57
C MET A 225 -6.45 -2.90 -0.70
N GLU A 226 -6.62 -1.71 -1.26
CA GLU A 226 -7.31 -0.60 -0.60
C GLU A 226 -8.77 -0.56 -1.02
N CYS A 227 -9.67 -0.35 -0.05
CA CYS A 227 -11.11 -0.34 -0.27
C CYS A 227 -11.78 0.84 0.42
N PHE A 228 -12.85 1.34 -0.19
CA PHE A 228 -13.84 2.20 0.44
C PHE A 228 -14.90 1.36 1.15
N VAL A 229 -15.28 1.78 2.36
CA VAL A 229 -16.38 1.19 3.12
C VAL A 229 -17.66 1.93 2.77
N THR A 230 -18.62 1.22 2.16
CA THR A 230 -19.92 1.77 1.77
C THR A 230 -21.05 1.01 2.44
N PRO A 231 -22.29 1.53 2.42
CA PRO A 231 -23.46 0.78 2.92
C PRO A 231 -23.72 -0.56 2.19
N GLN A 232 -23.22 -0.69 0.95
CA GLN A 232 -23.35 -1.90 0.13
C GLN A 232 -22.19 -2.90 0.31
N GLY A 233 -21.20 -2.57 1.11
CA GLY A 233 -19.99 -3.36 1.33
C GLY A 233 -18.72 -2.65 0.89
N LEU A 234 -17.66 -3.40 0.64
CA LEU A 234 -16.37 -2.87 0.24
C LEU A 234 -16.32 -2.64 -1.28
N LEU A 235 -15.79 -1.50 -1.69
CA LEU A 235 -15.45 -1.19 -3.08
C LEU A 235 -13.94 -1.07 -3.22
N ILE A 236 -13.34 -1.83 -4.13
CA ILE A 236 -11.89 -1.78 -4.37
C ILE A 236 -11.53 -0.41 -4.98
N ASN A 237 -10.59 0.27 -4.35
CA ASN A 237 -9.99 1.50 -4.86
C ASN A 237 -8.76 1.20 -5.72
N GLU A 238 -7.73 0.57 -5.13
CA GLU A 238 -6.51 0.22 -5.84
C GLU A 238 -5.78 -0.98 -5.22
N LEU A 239 -4.82 -1.52 -5.97
CA LEU A 239 -3.94 -2.61 -5.55
C LEU A 239 -2.48 -2.13 -5.50
N ALA A 240 -1.70 -2.76 -4.63
CA ALA A 240 -0.25 -2.63 -4.62
C ALA A 240 0.38 -4.03 -4.62
N PRO A 241 1.10 -4.44 -5.68
CA PRO A 241 1.69 -5.77 -5.81
C PRO A 241 3.03 -5.86 -5.07
N ARG A 242 3.04 -5.47 -3.82
CA ARG A 242 4.20 -5.35 -2.93
C ARG A 242 3.76 -5.14 -1.48
N VAL A 243 4.73 -5.14 -0.56
CA VAL A 243 4.51 -4.62 0.79
C VAL A 243 4.00 -3.17 0.75
N HIS A 244 3.10 -2.83 1.67
CA HIS A 244 2.35 -1.58 1.61
C HIS A 244 2.45 -0.78 2.91
N ASN A 245 2.35 0.55 2.79
CA ASN A 245 2.44 1.46 3.92
C ASN A 245 1.40 1.18 5.00
N SER A 246 0.17 0.83 4.63
CA SER A 246 -0.88 0.46 5.58
C SER A 246 -0.61 -0.84 6.36
N GLY A 247 0.38 -1.63 5.94
CA GLY A 247 0.82 -2.85 6.62
C GLY A 247 2.06 -2.67 7.52
N HIS A 248 2.58 -1.44 7.68
CA HIS A 248 3.80 -1.21 8.49
C HIS A 248 3.60 -1.50 9.98
N TRP A 249 2.38 -1.37 10.50
CA TRP A 249 2.04 -1.74 11.87
C TRP A 249 2.38 -3.20 12.20
N THR A 250 2.42 -4.09 11.19
CA THR A 250 2.73 -5.51 11.37
C THR A 250 4.13 -5.77 11.92
N GLN A 251 5.05 -4.81 11.80
CA GLN A 251 6.41 -4.93 12.35
C GLN A 251 6.42 -5.08 13.88
N ASN A 252 5.43 -4.53 14.56
CA ASN A 252 5.33 -4.59 16.03
C ASN A 252 4.01 -5.26 16.49
N GLY A 253 2.97 -5.24 15.65
CA GLY A 253 1.62 -5.70 16.00
C GLY A 253 1.29 -7.12 15.56
N ALA A 254 2.14 -7.79 14.79
CA ALA A 254 1.90 -9.15 14.31
C ALA A 254 3.09 -10.07 14.62
N SER A 255 2.83 -11.38 14.70
CA SER A 255 3.87 -12.40 14.92
C SER A 255 4.85 -12.51 13.74
N ILE A 256 4.42 -12.11 12.54
CA ILE A 256 5.21 -12.07 11.30
C ILE A 256 4.90 -10.75 10.62
N SER A 257 5.91 -9.94 10.32
CA SER A 257 5.70 -8.69 9.59
C SER A 257 5.39 -8.95 8.12
N GLN A 258 4.72 -8.01 7.45
CA GLN A 258 4.48 -8.11 6.01
C GLN A 258 5.79 -8.25 5.21
N PHE A 259 6.88 -7.68 5.68
CA PHE A 259 8.19 -7.74 5.03
C PHE A 259 8.76 -9.15 5.10
N GLU A 260 8.73 -9.76 6.28
CA GLU A 260 9.12 -11.15 6.48
C GLU A 260 8.22 -12.10 5.68
N LEU A 261 6.90 -11.88 5.73
CA LEU A 261 5.93 -12.70 5.01
C LEU A 261 6.15 -12.65 3.49
N HIS A 262 6.49 -11.46 2.95
CA HIS A 262 6.85 -11.32 1.54
C HIS A 262 8.10 -12.13 1.17
N LEU A 263 9.16 -12.02 1.98
CA LEU A 263 10.39 -12.78 1.76
C LEU A 263 10.15 -14.29 1.85
N ARG A 264 9.36 -14.74 2.83
CA ARG A 264 9.00 -16.16 2.92
C ARG A 264 8.28 -16.64 1.67
N ALA A 265 7.28 -15.89 1.19
CA ALA A 265 6.51 -16.23 0.01
C ALA A 265 7.40 -16.38 -1.24
N ILE A 266 8.20 -15.36 -1.56
CA ILE A 266 9.01 -15.34 -2.78
C ILE A 266 10.24 -16.26 -2.73
N THR A 267 10.63 -16.74 -1.56
CA THR A 267 11.74 -17.69 -1.38
C THR A 267 11.27 -19.10 -1.05
N ASP A 268 9.97 -19.38 -1.22
CA ASP A 268 9.37 -20.70 -0.99
C ASP A 268 9.65 -21.23 0.44
N LEU A 269 9.38 -20.40 1.42
CA LEU A 269 9.40 -20.73 2.84
C LEU A 269 7.96 -20.87 3.37
N PRO A 270 7.73 -21.57 4.49
CA PRO A 270 6.40 -21.73 5.06
C PRO A 270 5.68 -20.40 5.33
N LEU A 271 4.40 -20.34 4.98
CA LEU A 271 3.50 -19.19 5.17
C LEU A 271 2.41 -19.51 6.19
N PRO A 272 2.70 -19.54 7.49
CA PRO A 272 1.64 -19.69 8.49
C PRO A 272 0.82 -18.39 8.58
N GLN A 273 -0.44 -18.53 8.98
CA GLN A 273 -1.30 -17.39 9.27
C GLN A 273 -0.66 -16.50 10.35
N PRO A 274 -0.41 -15.21 10.08
CA PRO A 274 0.12 -14.30 11.09
C PRO A 274 -0.85 -14.14 12.27
N VAL A 275 -0.31 -14.16 13.50
CA VAL A 275 -1.07 -13.95 14.72
C VAL A 275 -1.02 -12.47 15.08
N VAL A 276 -2.18 -11.89 15.32
CA VAL A 276 -2.36 -10.51 15.79
C VAL A 276 -3.11 -10.56 17.11
N ASN A 277 -2.45 -10.22 18.19
CA ASN A 277 -3.03 -10.32 19.54
C ASN A 277 -3.54 -8.99 20.07
N ASN A 278 -2.97 -7.90 19.60
CA ASN A 278 -3.21 -6.57 20.17
C ASN A 278 -3.65 -5.58 19.08
N PRO A 279 -4.51 -4.62 19.43
CA PRO A 279 -4.71 -3.43 18.60
C PRO A 279 -3.38 -2.73 18.32
N SER A 280 -3.25 -2.20 17.13
CA SER A 280 -2.02 -1.54 16.68
C SER A 280 -2.33 -0.27 15.93
N VAL A 281 -1.51 0.75 16.16
CA VAL A 281 -1.59 2.06 15.46
C VAL A 281 -0.28 2.31 14.74
N MET A 282 -0.34 2.75 13.50
CA MET A 282 0.79 3.27 12.75
C MET A 282 0.55 4.73 12.40
N ILE A 283 1.53 5.58 12.67
CA ILE A 283 1.51 7.02 12.32
C ILE A 283 2.67 7.28 11.37
N ASN A 284 2.38 7.72 10.15
CA ASN A 284 3.40 8.11 9.19
C ASN A 284 4.06 9.42 9.60
N LEU A 285 5.38 9.48 9.57
CA LEU A 285 6.17 10.70 9.72
C LEU A 285 6.44 11.30 8.34
N ILE A 286 5.89 12.51 8.10
CA ILE A 286 5.89 13.14 6.78
C ILE A 286 6.48 14.52 6.87
N GLY A 287 7.65 14.73 6.21
CA GLY A 287 8.31 16.03 6.14
C GLY A 287 8.56 16.66 7.51
N SER A 288 9.00 15.85 8.47
CA SER A 288 9.36 16.28 9.82
C SER A 288 10.68 15.66 10.24
N ASP A 289 11.45 16.37 11.04
CA ASP A 289 12.68 15.87 11.63
C ASP A 289 12.38 14.79 12.68
N VAL A 290 13.37 13.96 12.95
CA VAL A 290 13.30 12.97 14.02
C VAL A 290 13.31 13.66 15.37
N ASN A 291 12.46 13.17 16.29
CA ASN A 291 12.45 13.57 17.69
C ASN A 291 12.53 12.32 18.57
N TYR A 292 13.66 12.12 19.23
CA TYR A 292 13.87 10.98 20.11
C TYR A 292 13.07 11.04 21.41
N ASP A 293 12.42 12.16 21.72
CA ASP A 293 11.50 12.26 22.86
C ASP A 293 10.27 11.36 22.70
N TRP A 294 9.91 10.96 21.47
CA TRP A 294 8.88 9.95 21.25
C TRP A 294 9.22 8.60 21.94
N LEU A 295 10.51 8.27 22.04
CA LEU A 295 10.99 7.02 22.66
C LEU A 295 10.94 7.04 24.20
N LYS A 296 10.56 8.16 24.83
CA LYS A 296 10.24 8.23 26.25
C LYS A 296 8.91 7.52 26.56
N LEU A 297 8.08 7.31 25.55
CA LEU A 297 6.79 6.63 25.66
C LEU A 297 7.00 5.13 25.37
N PRO A 298 6.76 4.24 26.36
CA PRO A 298 7.20 2.84 26.25
C PRO A 298 6.49 2.01 25.19
N LEU A 299 5.33 2.46 24.69
CA LEU A 299 4.60 1.76 23.64
C LEU A 299 5.00 2.23 22.21
N VAL A 300 5.85 3.24 22.12
CA VAL A 300 6.23 3.82 20.82
C VAL A 300 7.45 3.14 20.25
N HIS A 301 7.30 2.63 19.03
CA HIS A 301 8.38 2.06 18.24
C HIS A 301 8.66 2.96 17.04
N LEU A 302 9.86 3.52 16.95
CA LEU A 302 10.29 4.37 15.85
C LEU A 302 10.93 3.54 14.72
N HIS A 303 10.42 3.74 13.51
CA HIS A 303 11.02 3.23 12.27
C HIS A 303 11.44 4.40 11.40
N TRP A 304 12.68 4.82 11.50
CA TRP A 304 13.25 5.93 10.73
C TRP A 304 13.88 5.42 9.45
N TYR A 305 13.62 6.12 8.30
CA TYR A 305 14.04 5.64 6.99
C TYR A 305 15.42 6.16 6.54
N ASP A 306 16.02 7.05 7.32
CA ASP A 306 17.30 7.69 6.99
C ASP A 306 17.28 8.40 5.63
N LYS A 307 16.22 9.15 5.41
CA LYS A 307 15.98 9.94 4.21
C LYS A 307 16.07 11.42 4.51
N GLU A 308 16.51 12.19 3.52
CA GLU A 308 16.43 13.64 3.58
C GLU A 308 15.00 14.10 3.82
N VAL A 309 14.82 14.96 4.82
CA VAL A 309 13.52 15.53 5.17
C VAL A 309 13.10 16.57 4.12
N ARG A 310 11.96 16.35 3.48
CA ARG A 310 11.35 17.27 2.52
C ARG A 310 9.84 17.33 2.73
N PRO A 311 9.17 18.45 2.46
CA PRO A 311 7.71 18.54 2.52
C PRO A 311 7.03 17.40 1.74
N GLY A 312 6.04 16.75 2.33
CA GLY A 312 5.28 15.65 1.73
C GLY A 312 6.00 14.30 1.65
N ARG A 313 7.29 14.22 2.01
CA ARG A 313 8.05 12.97 1.96
C ARG A 313 7.86 12.15 3.24
N LYS A 314 7.49 10.87 3.10
CA LYS A 314 7.49 9.90 4.20
C LYS A 314 8.95 9.63 4.61
N VAL A 315 9.30 9.95 5.85
CA VAL A 315 10.67 9.84 6.39
C VAL A 315 10.79 8.81 7.51
N GLY A 316 9.67 8.29 7.98
CA GLY A 316 9.58 7.27 9.02
C GLY A 316 8.14 6.97 9.36
N HIS A 317 7.95 6.11 10.35
CA HIS A 317 6.66 5.89 11.01
C HIS A 317 6.87 5.53 12.48
N LEU A 318 5.82 5.74 13.25
CA LEU A 318 5.70 5.25 14.62
C LEU A 318 4.69 4.12 14.64
N ASN A 319 5.02 3.03 15.32
CA ASN A 319 4.08 1.97 15.65
C ASN A 319 3.82 1.94 17.15
N LEU A 320 2.56 1.72 17.52
CA LEU A 320 2.13 1.49 18.90
C LEU A 320 1.29 0.23 18.94
N THR A 321 1.47 -0.60 19.95
CA THR A 321 0.65 -1.81 20.15
C THR A 321 0.54 -2.14 21.65
N ASP A 322 -0.66 -2.44 22.10
CA ASP A 322 -0.93 -2.92 23.47
C ASP A 322 -2.28 -3.66 23.49
N SER A 323 -2.42 -4.63 24.37
CA SER A 323 -3.70 -5.28 24.65
C SER A 323 -4.68 -4.37 25.41
N ASP A 324 -4.16 -3.40 26.17
CA ASP A 324 -4.94 -2.40 26.90
C ASP A 324 -5.15 -1.14 26.04
N THR A 325 -6.34 -1.00 25.50
CA THR A 325 -6.72 0.15 24.67
C THR A 325 -6.67 1.49 25.43
N SER A 326 -6.87 1.48 26.75
CA SER A 326 -6.77 2.68 27.58
C SER A 326 -5.33 3.18 27.61
N ARG A 327 -4.35 2.27 27.72
CA ARG A 327 -2.92 2.61 27.65
C ARG A 327 -2.52 3.11 26.26
N LEU A 328 -3.04 2.49 25.20
CA LEU A 328 -2.84 3.00 23.83
C LEU A 328 -3.38 4.43 23.68
N THR A 329 -4.60 4.67 24.13
CA THR A 329 -5.24 6.00 24.05
C THR A 329 -4.44 7.04 24.84
N ALA A 330 -4.03 6.73 26.06
CA ALA A 330 -3.21 7.62 26.89
C ALA A 330 -1.83 7.90 26.26
N THR A 331 -1.21 6.90 25.62
CA THR A 331 0.07 7.08 24.91
C THR A 331 -0.11 7.96 23.66
N LEU A 332 -1.19 7.78 22.90
CA LEU A 332 -1.52 8.62 21.76
C LEU A 332 -1.74 10.08 22.19
N GLU A 333 -2.43 10.31 23.32
CA GLU A 333 -2.60 11.65 23.89
C GLU A 333 -1.26 12.28 24.27
N ALA A 334 -0.38 11.51 24.92
CA ALA A 334 0.97 11.97 25.29
C ALA A 334 1.88 12.25 24.09
N LEU A 335 1.61 11.64 22.94
CA LEU A 335 2.32 11.91 21.68
C LEU A 335 1.95 13.24 21.04
N ILE A 336 0.72 13.73 21.21
CA ILE A 336 0.23 14.94 20.53
C ILE A 336 1.18 16.15 20.74
N PRO A 337 1.60 16.51 21.97
CA PRO A 337 2.50 17.64 22.17
C PRO A 337 3.93 17.40 21.69
N LEU A 338 4.32 16.17 21.45
CA LEU A 338 5.67 15.79 20.96
C LEU A 338 5.76 15.75 19.42
N LEU A 339 4.61 15.73 18.75
CA LEU A 339 4.51 15.74 17.29
C LEU A 339 4.23 17.15 16.77
N PRO A 340 4.66 17.50 15.55
CA PRO A 340 4.21 18.73 14.91
C PRO A 340 2.68 18.83 14.85
N PRO A 341 2.08 20.04 14.96
CA PRO A 341 0.62 20.22 15.05
C PRO A 341 -0.21 19.55 13.95
N LYS A 342 0.37 19.41 12.75
CA LYS A 342 -0.27 18.74 11.59
C LYS A 342 -0.62 17.26 11.82
N TYR A 343 -0.07 16.61 12.84
CA TYR A 343 -0.34 15.21 13.17
C TYR A 343 -1.53 15.02 14.12
N ALA A 344 -1.94 16.08 14.82
CA ALA A 344 -2.94 16.00 15.88
C ALA A 344 -4.26 15.36 15.39
N SER A 345 -4.75 15.76 14.21
CA SER A 345 -5.97 15.20 13.64
C SER A 345 -5.89 13.69 13.39
N GLY A 346 -4.75 13.19 12.91
CA GLY A 346 -4.51 11.76 12.69
C GLY A 346 -4.44 10.97 14.00
N VAL A 347 -3.82 11.55 15.03
CA VAL A 347 -3.75 10.92 16.36
C VAL A 347 -5.13 10.89 17.02
N ILE A 348 -5.89 11.98 16.99
CA ILE A 348 -7.26 12.06 17.51
C ILE A 348 -8.18 11.06 16.77
N TRP A 349 -8.05 10.95 15.45
CA TRP A 349 -8.78 9.95 14.68
C TRP A 349 -8.44 8.53 15.13
N ALA A 350 -7.17 8.21 15.38
CA ALA A 350 -6.80 6.90 15.91
C ALA A 350 -7.43 6.64 17.27
N GLN A 351 -7.41 7.63 18.19
CA GLN A 351 -8.06 7.51 19.49
C GLN A 351 -9.56 7.21 19.38
N SER A 352 -10.25 7.84 18.42
CA SER A 352 -11.69 7.63 18.18
C SER A 352 -12.06 6.20 17.77
N LYS A 353 -11.07 5.36 17.41
CA LYS A 353 -11.29 3.94 17.07
C LYS A 353 -11.34 3.03 18.29
N PHE A 354 -10.96 3.53 19.46
CA PHE A 354 -10.91 2.79 20.72
C PHE A 354 -12.01 3.15 21.70
N GLY A 355 -12.86 4.15 21.36
CA GLY A 355 -13.97 4.64 22.16
C GLY A 355 -15.30 3.96 21.92
#